data_99663a3cf1b3890feae52f0073b0d7d1
#
_entry.id   99663a3cf1b3890feae52f0073b0d7d1
#
_cell.length_a   1.000
_cell.length_b   1.000
_cell.length_c   1.000
_cell.angle_alpha   90.00
_cell.angle_beta   90.00
_cell.angle_gamma   90.00
#
_symmetry.space_group_name_H-M   'P 1'
#
loop_
_entity.id
_entity.type
_entity.pdbx_description
1 polymer ?
#
loop_
_entity_poly.entity_id
_entity_poly.type
_entity_poly.pdbx_seq_one_letter_code
_entity_poly.pdbx_strand_id
1 'polypeptide(L)'
;MYDMKRGEWSVREWGRHLLRYFDGRFLQDQLFSLFVFNTMERHTNNSQGSFFFNNDKFIGKNPPTVEELKEKLRNKDDTYISMLRYFSRNIKGSDNYWRSKTEELEQWIAHHISRGRGPPTFFITFSCAENWWPDLRRLLGQLEEKAGNIASAAAIQDNSFSGMRDAAKKYPLFVNDFFMKRSKEFLNTVVKKALGIEHYWGRIEFAPGRGQIHLHLLAIAKDRAYLDEFYAAKTWEEKASVVNHYAKTRLDMTADVNIKDDDRTYYPSPMLSPLSKKFCEVVDEKKDLEELCQDCMCHHCNKFCLRDNKKGQPRTCRVGFGDEQDFLQQNTPGMDLRDKSGIVTDKKGITRFRMKRTKSKRAVQHSRTLLKGWRANCDIKLLLYFSNPN
;
A
#
# COMPACT_ATOMS: atom_id res chain seq x y z
N MET A 1 27.00 -29.23 -1.29
CA MET A 1 25.85 -29.02 -2.18
C MET A 1 24.86 -30.12 -1.84
N TYR A 2 23.80 -29.81 -1.12
CA TYR A 2 22.80 -30.83 -0.73
C TYR A 2 22.11 -31.31 -2.02
N ASP A 3 22.08 -32.62 -2.22
CA ASP A 3 21.48 -33.22 -3.39
C ASP A 3 19.94 -33.08 -3.32
N MET A 4 19.42 -32.03 -3.94
CA MET A 4 17.99 -31.74 -3.98
C MET A 4 17.17 -32.84 -4.73
N LYS A 5 17.83 -33.82 -5.33
CA LYS A 5 17.16 -34.92 -6.08
C LYS A 5 16.68 -36.08 -5.21
N ARG A 6 17.06 -36.12 -3.93
CA ARG A 6 16.67 -37.19 -2.99
C ARG A 6 15.88 -36.70 -1.77
N GLY A 7 15.50 -35.43 -1.72
CA GLY A 7 14.80 -34.88 -0.57
C GLY A 7 13.28 -35.00 -0.69
N GLU A 8 12.64 -35.40 0.36
CA GLU A 8 11.20 -35.35 0.57
C GLU A 8 10.61 -33.93 0.54
N TRP A 9 11.48 -32.90 0.47
CA TRP A 9 11.09 -31.48 0.59
C TRP A 9 11.10 -30.77 -0.75
N SER A 10 10.03 -30.02 -1.01
CA SER A 10 10.02 -29.06 -2.12
C SER A 10 11.01 -27.92 -1.86
N VAL A 11 11.46 -27.25 -2.92
CA VAL A 11 12.34 -26.06 -2.81
C VAL A 11 11.73 -25.02 -1.87
N ARG A 12 10.41 -24.92 -1.85
CA ARG A 12 9.67 -24.00 -0.98
C ARG A 12 9.75 -24.39 0.49
N GLU A 13 9.59 -25.67 0.79
CA GLU A 13 9.68 -26.19 2.17
C GLU A 13 11.09 -26.11 2.69
N TRP A 14 12.08 -26.48 1.87
CA TRP A 14 13.48 -26.33 2.17
C TRP A 14 13.86 -24.87 2.48
N GLY A 15 13.50 -23.93 1.61
CA GLY A 15 13.79 -22.52 1.82
C GLY A 15 13.10 -21.99 3.09
N ARG A 16 11.85 -22.38 3.33
CA ARG A 16 11.12 -22.01 4.55
C ARG A 16 11.76 -22.56 5.81
N HIS A 17 12.26 -23.79 5.78
CA HIS A 17 12.96 -24.41 6.89
C HIS A 17 14.25 -23.65 7.22
N LEU A 18 15.09 -23.38 6.24
CA LEU A 18 16.35 -22.68 6.46
C LEU A 18 16.16 -21.24 6.95
N LEU A 19 15.19 -20.50 6.39
CA LEU A 19 14.88 -19.14 6.86
C LEU A 19 14.33 -19.09 8.29
N ARG A 20 13.86 -20.23 8.82
CA ARG A 20 13.38 -20.38 10.21
C ARG A 20 14.33 -21.18 11.09
N TYR A 21 15.56 -21.40 10.63
CA TYR A 21 16.51 -22.19 11.41
C TYR A 21 16.73 -21.54 12.77
N PHE A 22 16.87 -22.37 13.82
CA PHE A 22 16.75 -21.94 15.23
C PHE A 22 17.73 -20.84 15.65
N ASP A 23 18.94 -20.82 15.07
CA ASP A 23 19.98 -19.82 15.39
C ASP A 23 19.92 -18.57 14.49
N GLY A 24 19.00 -18.56 13.51
CA GLY A 24 18.80 -17.42 12.62
C GLY A 24 19.90 -17.16 11.61
N ARG A 25 20.94 -18.01 11.50
CA ARG A 25 22.11 -17.80 10.62
C ARG A 25 21.74 -17.50 9.17
N PHE A 26 20.76 -18.21 8.63
CA PHE A 26 20.30 -18.04 7.25
C PHE A 26 19.45 -16.78 7.07
N LEU A 27 18.73 -16.35 8.10
CA LEU A 27 17.97 -15.12 8.07
C LEU A 27 18.84 -13.86 8.18
N GLN A 28 19.99 -13.98 8.84
CA GLN A 28 20.97 -12.90 9.03
C GLN A 28 21.79 -12.63 7.76
N ASP A 29 21.91 -13.62 6.88
CA ASP A 29 22.59 -13.44 5.59
C ASP A 29 21.66 -12.69 4.62
N GLN A 30 22.03 -11.46 4.26
CA GLN A 30 21.26 -10.58 3.38
C GLN A 30 21.02 -11.20 1.99
N LEU A 31 21.98 -11.94 1.47
CA LEU A 31 21.91 -12.54 0.14
C LEU A 31 21.17 -13.87 0.16
N PHE A 32 21.21 -14.60 1.26
CA PHE A 32 20.60 -15.91 1.35
C PHE A 32 19.08 -15.86 1.16
N SER A 33 18.41 -14.90 1.77
CA SER A 33 16.97 -14.69 1.59
C SER A 33 16.61 -14.43 0.14
N LEU A 34 17.37 -13.56 -0.53
CA LEU A 34 17.18 -13.26 -1.95
C LEU A 34 17.47 -14.48 -2.83
N PHE A 35 18.52 -15.25 -2.49
CA PHE A 35 18.86 -16.50 -3.17
C PHE A 35 17.72 -17.52 -3.07
N VAL A 36 17.17 -17.73 -1.88
CA VAL A 36 16.05 -18.67 -1.68
C VAL A 36 14.84 -18.25 -2.50
N PHE A 37 14.43 -16.98 -2.45
CA PHE A 37 13.30 -16.50 -3.24
C PHE A 37 13.53 -16.59 -4.74
N ASN A 38 14.70 -16.20 -5.22
CA ASN A 38 15.07 -16.33 -6.63
C ASN A 38 15.02 -17.80 -7.08
N THR A 39 15.55 -18.71 -6.27
CA THR A 39 15.52 -20.15 -6.54
C THR A 39 14.08 -20.69 -6.60
N MET A 40 13.22 -20.26 -5.67
CA MET A 40 11.82 -20.63 -5.64
C MET A 40 11.07 -20.11 -6.89
N GLU A 41 11.26 -18.85 -7.27
CA GLU A 41 10.63 -18.26 -8.44
C GLU A 41 11.12 -18.94 -9.73
N ARG A 42 12.42 -19.17 -9.86
CA ARG A 42 12.98 -19.91 -11.01
C ARG A 42 12.42 -21.34 -11.10
N HIS A 43 12.37 -22.05 -9.98
CA HIS A 43 11.79 -23.39 -9.96
C HIS A 43 10.32 -23.38 -10.37
N THR A 44 9.54 -22.45 -9.85
CA THR A 44 8.12 -22.29 -10.23
C THR A 44 7.97 -21.98 -11.73
N ASN A 45 8.75 -21.03 -12.24
CA ASN A 45 8.70 -20.63 -13.64
C ASN A 45 9.15 -21.78 -14.57
N ASN A 46 10.21 -22.50 -14.21
CA ASN A 46 10.68 -23.64 -14.98
C ASN A 46 9.67 -24.78 -14.99
N SER A 47 9.05 -25.09 -13.83
CA SER A 47 8.02 -26.15 -13.75
C SER A 47 6.81 -25.80 -14.59
N GLN A 48 6.36 -24.56 -14.57
CA GLN A 48 5.24 -24.08 -15.39
C GLN A 48 5.61 -24.05 -16.87
N GLY A 49 6.84 -23.61 -17.22
CA GLY A 49 7.35 -23.67 -18.58
C GLY A 49 7.41 -25.10 -19.12
N SER A 50 7.99 -26.01 -18.34
CA SER A 50 8.05 -27.43 -18.70
C SER A 50 6.67 -28.03 -18.91
N PHE A 51 5.73 -27.73 -18.01
CA PHE A 51 4.34 -28.19 -18.17
C PHE A 51 3.70 -27.67 -19.46
N PHE A 52 3.89 -26.39 -19.77
CA PHE A 52 3.36 -25.78 -20.98
C PHE A 52 3.95 -26.40 -22.26
N PHE A 53 5.30 -26.53 -22.31
CA PHE A 53 5.99 -27.05 -23.48
C PHE A 53 5.82 -28.57 -23.66
N ASN A 54 5.55 -29.32 -22.61
CA ASN A 54 5.34 -30.78 -22.65
C ASN A 54 3.85 -31.17 -22.79
N ASN A 55 2.95 -30.20 -22.90
CA ASN A 55 1.53 -30.47 -23.00
C ASN A 55 1.08 -30.49 -24.46
N ASP A 56 0.87 -31.69 -25.00
CA ASP A 56 0.45 -31.94 -26.39
C ASP A 56 -0.82 -31.18 -26.79
N LYS A 57 -1.68 -30.85 -25.83
CA LYS A 57 -2.92 -30.11 -26.10
C LYS A 57 -2.65 -28.65 -26.48
N PHE A 58 -1.52 -28.10 -26.06
CA PHE A 58 -1.21 -26.69 -26.26
C PHE A 58 -0.25 -26.44 -27.42
N ILE A 59 0.73 -27.29 -27.62
CA ILE A 59 1.83 -27.04 -28.59
C ILE A 59 1.95 -28.14 -29.65
N GLY A 60 1.28 -29.30 -29.47
CA GLY A 60 1.44 -30.46 -30.30
C GLY A 60 2.58 -31.38 -29.82
N LYS A 61 2.84 -32.46 -30.56
CA LYS A 61 3.75 -33.51 -30.12
C LYS A 61 5.22 -33.11 -30.01
N ASN A 62 5.64 -32.05 -30.70
CA ASN A 62 7.01 -31.58 -30.67
C ASN A 62 7.05 -30.15 -30.13
N PRO A 63 7.89 -29.84 -29.11
CA PRO A 63 8.08 -28.46 -28.65
C PRO A 63 8.69 -27.61 -29.78
N PRO A 64 8.16 -26.38 -30.00
CA PRO A 64 8.65 -25.52 -31.07
C PRO A 64 10.07 -25.05 -30.77
N THR A 65 10.85 -24.86 -31.80
CA THR A 65 12.17 -24.23 -31.75
C THR A 65 12.04 -22.73 -31.40
N VAL A 66 13.12 -22.09 -30.96
CA VAL A 66 13.14 -20.66 -30.67
C VAL A 66 12.82 -19.82 -31.91
N GLU A 67 13.27 -20.29 -33.09
CA GLU A 67 13.03 -19.65 -34.39
C GLU A 67 11.55 -19.71 -34.78
N GLU A 68 10.92 -20.87 -34.65
CA GLU A 68 9.48 -21.05 -34.86
C GLU A 68 8.64 -20.20 -33.91
N LEU A 69 9.07 -20.07 -32.63
CA LEU A 69 8.42 -19.19 -31.66
C LEU A 69 8.49 -17.72 -32.08
N LYS A 70 9.66 -17.28 -32.54
CA LYS A 70 9.86 -15.89 -33.02
C LYS A 70 9.01 -15.64 -34.27
N GLU A 71 8.91 -16.60 -35.16
CA GLU A 71 8.11 -16.47 -36.39
C GLU A 71 6.62 -16.38 -36.09
N LYS A 72 6.08 -17.25 -35.23
CA LYS A 72 4.69 -17.19 -34.77
C LYS A 72 4.33 -15.88 -34.09
N LEU A 73 5.25 -15.32 -33.28
CA LEU A 73 5.07 -14.00 -32.66
C LEU A 73 5.08 -12.87 -33.68
N ARG A 74 5.97 -12.93 -34.71
CA ARG A 74 6.01 -11.96 -35.80
C ARG A 74 4.74 -11.98 -36.64
N ASN A 75 4.24 -13.16 -36.90
CA ASN A 75 3.04 -13.40 -37.70
C ASN A 75 1.75 -13.16 -36.92
N LYS A 76 1.86 -12.74 -35.63
CA LYS A 76 0.71 -12.48 -34.75
C LYS A 76 -0.28 -13.65 -34.69
N ASP A 77 0.24 -14.90 -34.58
CA ASP A 77 -0.59 -16.08 -34.41
C ASP A 77 -1.40 -15.94 -33.11
N ASP A 78 -2.70 -15.64 -33.24
CA ASP A 78 -3.59 -15.36 -32.11
C ASP A 78 -3.76 -16.58 -31.20
N THR A 79 -3.74 -17.78 -31.75
CA THR A 79 -3.83 -19.02 -30.98
C THR A 79 -2.60 -19.17 -30.11
N TYR A 80 -1.44 -18.98 -30.68
CA TYR A 80 -0.18 -19.08 -29.96
C TYR A 80 -0.01 -17.96 -28.92
N ILE A 81 -0.37 -16.73 -29.27
CA ILE A 81 -0.36 -15.58 -28.35
C ILE A 81 -1.30 -15.84 -27.16
N SER A 82 -2.48 -16.39 -27.41
CA SER A 82 -3.45 -16.74 -26.35
C SER A 82 -2.90 -17.81 -25.40
N MET A 83 -2.20 -18.80 -25.91
CA MET A 83 -1.52 -19.82 -25.11
C MET A 83 -0.40 -19.22 -24.23
N LEU A 84 0.44 -18.36 -24.81
CA LEU A 84 1.47 -17.64 -24.07
C LEU A 84 0.89 -16.74 -22.98
N ARG A 85 -0.24 -16.09 -23.25
CA ARG A 85 -0.97 -15.29 -22.25
C ARG A 85 -1.47 -16.15 -21.11
N TYR A 86 -2.03 -17.33 -21.40
CA TYR A 86 -2.48 -18.26 -20.37
C TYR A 86 -1.33 -18.72 -19.48
N PHE A 87 -0.21 -19.12 -20.06
CA PHE A 87 0.99 -19.53 -19.33
C PHE A 87 1.54 -18.40 -18.46
N SER A 88 1.69 -17.20 -19.02
CA SER A 88 2.29 -16.07 -18.32
C SER A 88 1.43 -15.49 -17.19
N ARG A 89 0.15 -15.85 -17.06
CA ARG A 89 -0.70 -15.49 -15.93
C ARG A 89 -0.13 -15.92 -14.57
N ASN A 90 0.62 -17.01 -14.54
CA ASN A 90 1.22 -17.54 -13.32
C ASN A 90 2.63 -17.00 -13.04
N ILE A 91 3.23 -16.27 -14.01
CA ILE A 91 4.54 -15.67 -13.84
C ILE A 91 4.36 -14.35 -13.11
N LYS A 92 4.70 -14.32 -11.83
CA LYS A 92 4.58 -13.12 -10.99
C LYS A 92 5.33 -11.94 -11.60
N GLY A 93 4.65 -10.80 -11.65
CA GLY A 93 5.21 -9.56 -12.20
C GLY A 93 5.05 -9.39 -13.70
N SER A 94 4.58 -10.40 -14.46
CA SER A 94 4.23 -10.24 -15.87
C SER A 94 2.94 -9.41 -16.06
N ASP A 95 2.78 -8.78 -17.22
CA ASP A 95 1.56 -8.03 -17.53
C ASP A 95 0.30 -8.90 -17.46
N ASN A 96 0.39 -10.17 -17.88
CA ASN A 96 -0.74 -11.10 -17.81
C ASN A 96 -1.06 -11.53 -16.38
N TYR A 97 -0.06 -11.65 -15.51
CA TYR A 97 -0.28 -11.83 -14.07
C TYR A 97 -1.08 -10.66 -13.49
N TRP A 98 -0.66 -9.42 -13.78
CA TRP A 98 -1.37 -8.25 -13.29
C TRP A 98 -2.76 -8.11 -13.89
N ARG A 99 -2.94 -8.46 -15.17
CA ARG A 99 -4.27 -8.52 -15.79
C ARG A 99 -5.18 -9.51 -15.09
N SER A 100 -4.69 -10.72 -14.76
CA SER A 100 -5.49 -11.68 -14.01
C SER A 100 -5.89 -11.19 -12.63
N LYS A 101 -5.05 -10.37 -11.97
CA LYS A 101 -5.40 -9.72 -10.70
C LYS A 101 -6.40 -8.58 -10.86
N THR A 102 -6.40 -7.91 -11.97
CA THR A 102 -7.43 -6.92 -12.33
C THR A 102 -8.77 -7.62 -12.56
N GLU A 103 -8.79 -8.71 -13.34
CA GLU A 103 -9.99 -9.52 -13.57
C GLU A 103 -10.56 -10.08 -12.25
N GLU A 104 -9.70 -10.54 -11.33
CA GLU A 104 -10.10 -11.00 -9.99
C GLU A 104 -10.78 -9.88 -9.20
N LEU A 105 -10.22 -8.67 -9.23
CA LEU A 105 -10.80 -7.51 -8.56
C LEU A 105 -12.14 -7.11 -9.18
N GLU A 106 -12.24 -7.07 -10.50
CA GLU A 106 -13.48 -6.75 -11.22
C GLU A 106 -14.59 -7.76 -10.89
N GLN A 107 -14.26 -9.05 -10.86
CA GLN A 107 -15.19 -10.11 -10.44
C GLN A 107 -15.61 -9.96 -8.98
N TRP A 108 -14.69 -9.62 -8.09
CA TRP A 108 -14.99 -9.35 -6.69
C TRP A 108 -15.98 -8.17 -6.55
N ILE A 109 -15.75 -7.08 -7.28
CA ILE A 109 -16.66 -5.92 -7.31
C ILE A 109 -18.03 -6.33 -7.84
N ALA A 110 -18.08 -6.98 -9.00
CA ALA A 110 -19.32 -7.44 -9.63
C ALA A 110 -20.12 -8.39 -8.72
N HIS A 111 -19.44 -9.32 -8.03
CA HIS A 111 -20.07 -10.21 -7.06
C HIS A 111 -20.75 -9.43 -5.93
N HIS A 112 -20.09 -8.41 -5.37
CA HIS A 112 -20.68 -7.64 -4.28
C HIS A 112 -21.85 -6.75 -4.75
N ILE A 113 -21.75 -6.19 -5.93
CA ILE A 113 -22.85 -5.44 -6.56
C ILE A 113 -24.06 -6.37 -6.78
N SER A 114 -23.87 -7.55 -7.37
CA SER A 114 -24.94 -8.51 -7.63
C SER A 114 -25.63 -9.04 -6.36
N ARG A 115 -24.96 -8.97 -5.21
CA ARG A 115 -25.51 -9.32 -3.89
C ARG A 115 -26.16 -8.13 -3.16
N GLY A 116 -26.35 -7.00 -3.83
CA GLY A 116 -26.95 -5.80 -3.24
C GLY A 116 -26.06 -5.06 -2.24
N ARG A 117 -24.75 -5.44 -2.13
CA ARG A 117 -23.81 -4.79 -1.23
C ARG A 117 -23.21 -3.51 -1.84
N GLY A 118 -23.37 -3.36 -3.17
CA GLY A 118 -22.87 -2.24 -3.96
C GLY A 118 -21.34 -2.21 -4.15
N PRO A 119 -20.85 -1.16 -4.82
CA PRO A 119 -19.42 -1.01 -5.11
C PRO A 119 -18.60 -0.64 -3.86
N PRO A 120 -17.26 -0.73 -3.93
CA PRO A 120 -16.37 -0.31 -2.86
C PRO A 120 -16.64 1.13 -2.42
N THR A 121 -16.62 1.38 -1.11
CA THR A 121 -16.86 2.71 -0.51
C THR A 121 -15.58 3.43 -0.14
N PHE A 122 -14.51 2.68 0.14
CA PHE A 122 -13.23 3.24 0.56
C PHE A 122 -12.07 2.69 -0.25
N PHE A 123 -11.10 3.57 -0.51
CA PHE A 123 -9.73 3.19 -0.83
C PHE A 123 -8.84 3.63 0.33
N ILE A 124 -8.17 2.66 0.95
CA ILE A 124 -7.37 2.90 2.15
C ILE A 124 -5.93 2.45 1.87
N THR A 125 -4.96 3.24 2.33
CA THR A 125 -3.55 2.90 2.25
C THR A 125 -2.92 2.92 3.64
N PHE A 126 -2.23 1.85 3.99
CA PHE A 126 -1.40 1.78 5.19
C PHE A 126 0.06 1.62 4.80
N SER A 127 0.90 2.56 5.21
CA SER A 127 2.34 2.50 4.99
C SER A 127 3.06 1.88 6.19
N CYS A 128 4.15 1.18 5.93
CA CYS A 128 5.05 0.72 6.98
C CYS A 128 5.87 1.90 7.52
N ALA A 129 6.05 1.99 8.81
CA ALA A 129 7.00 2.92 9.44
C ALA A 129 8.19 2.14 9.99
N GLU A 130 8.89 1.43 9.12
CA GLU A 130 9.97 0.51 9.47
C GLU A 130 11.08 1.17 10.29
N ASN A 131 11.30 2.46 10.10
CA ASN A 131 12.33 3.21 10.82
C ASN A 131 11.87 3.77 12.17
N TRP A 132 10.56 3.75 12.46
CA TRP A 132 9.98 4.54 13.54
C TRP A 132 9.20 3.73 14.58
N TRP A 133 8.65 2.57 14.21
CA TRP A 133 7.87 1.77 15.14
C TRP A 133 8.72 1.20 16.28
N PRO A 134 8.41 1.56 17.54
CA PRO A 134 9.21 1.14 18.68
C PRO A 134 9.22 -0.36 18.88
N ASP A 135 8.12 -1.05 18.56
CA ASP A 135 8.06 -2.51 18.69
C ASP A 135 8.98 -3.20 17.70
N LEU A 136 8.99 -2.72 16.44
CA LEU A 136 9.90 -3.23 15.41
C LEU A 136 11.37 -2.93 15.77
N ARG A 137 11.62 -1.71 16.29
CA ARG A 137 12.95 -1.30 16.77
C ARG A 137 13.48 -2.25 17.84
N ARG A 138 12.69 -2.51 18.86
CA ARG A 138 13.05 -3.44 19.95
C ARG A 138 13.39 -4.82 19.40
N LEU A 139 12.59 -5.34 18.47
CA LEU A 139 12.81 -6.66 17.89
C LEU A 139 14.05 -6.72 16.99
N LEU A 140 14.30 -5.69 16.18
CA LEU A 140 15.51 -5.59 15.35
C LEU A 140 16.76 -5.45 16.21
N GLY A 141 16.71 -4.68 17.31
CA GLY A 141 17.79 -4.59 18.30
C GLY A 141 18.12 -5.96 18.89
N GLN A 142 17.11 -6.73 19.31
CA GLN A 142 17.31 -8.10 19.81
C GLN A 142 17.91 -9.05 18.76
N LEU A 143 17.57 -8.90 17.47
CA LEU A 143 18.19 -9.68 16.40
C LEU A 143 19.68 -9.33 16.23
N GLU A 144 20.03 -8.04 16.29
CA GLU A 144 21.43 -7.60 16.23
C GLU A 144 22.24 -8.06 17.44
N GLU A 145 21.68 -8.01 18.65
CA GLU A 145 22.31 -8.55 19.87
C GLU A 145 22.62 -10.04 19.74
N LYS A 146 21.62 -10.83 19.32
CA LYS A 146 21.77 -12.27 19.09
C LYS A 146 22.80 -12.60 17.99
N ALA A 147 22.95 -11.72 17.02
CA ALA A 147 23.94 -11.83 15.96
C ALA A 147 25.37 -11.39 16.41
N GLY A 148 25.53 -10.91 17.64
CA GLY A 148 26.79 -10.39 18.15
C GLY A 148 27.13 -8.97 17.71
N ASN A 149 26.21 -8.27 17.05
CA ASN A 149 26.41 -6.91 16.53
C ASN A 149 26.04 -5.85 17.58
N ILE A 150 26.73 -5.83 18.70
CA ILE A 150 26.39 -5.01 19.88
C ILE A 150 26.34 -3.51 19.55
N ALA A 151 27.28 -2.99 18.75
CA ALA A 151 27.28 -1.58 18.34
C ALA A 151 26.04 -1.20 17.50
N SER A 152 25.60 -2.08 16.61
CA SER A 152 24.39 -1.91 15.83
C SER A 152 23.13 -1.95 16.71
N ALA A 153 23.07 -2.90 17.64
CA ALA A 153 21.98 -3.00 18.60
C ALA A 153 21.87 -1.74 19.47
N ALA A 154 22.99 -1.23 19.99
CA ALA A 154 23.01 0.02 20.75
C ALA A 154 22.53 1.21 19.93
N ALA A 155 23.01 1.38 18.69
CA ALA A 155 22.56 2.45 17.81
C ALA A 155 21.05 2.38 17.52
N ILE A 156 20.47 1.19 17.38
CA ILE A 156 19.03 1.00 17.22
C ILE A 156 18.28 1.41 18.49
N GLN A 157 18.78 1.02 19.66
CA GLN A 157 18.18 1.37 20.96
C GLN A 157 18.22 2.88 21.22
N ASP A 158 19.30 3.55 20.84
CA ASP A 158 19.48 5.01 20.96
C ASP A 158 18.69 5.84 19.95
N ASN A 159 17.71 5.24 19.27
CA ASN A 159 16.86 5.89 18.28
C ASN A 159 17.60 6.43 17.04
N SER A 160 18.75 5.88 16.71
CA SER A 160 19.46 6.26 15.49
C SER A 160 18.64 5.90 14.24
N PHE A 161 18.34 6.91 13.42
CA PHE A 161 17.67 6.70 12.15
C PHE A 161 18.48 5.80 11.20
N SER A 162 19.79 6.04 11.12
CA SER A 162 20.68 5.23 10.30
C SER A 162 20.74 3.79 10.78
N GLY A 163 20.85 3.57 12.10
CA GLY A 163 20.83 2.23 12.70
C GLY A 163 19.56 1.46 12.35
N MET A 164 18.39 2.08 12.51
CA MET A 164 17.11 1.46 12.15
C MET A 164 16.99 1.18 10.65
N ARG A 165 17.36 2.14 9.81
CA ARG A 165 17.32 1.97 8.36
C ARG A 165 18.20 0.83 7.88
N ASP A 166 19.41 0.70 8.44
CA ASP A 166 20.37 -0.31 8.03
C ASP A 166 19.94 -1.70 8.55
N ALA A 167 19.38 -1.78 9.76
CA ALA A 167 18.77 -2.99 10.29
C ALA A 167 17.53 -3.42 9.48
N ALA A 168 16.66 -2.50 9.12
CA ALA A 168 15.50 -2.80 8.30
C ALA A 168 15.88 -3.34 6.90
N LYS A 169 16.98 -2.83 6.32
CA LYS A 169 17.54 -3.37 5.06
C LYS A 169 18.18 -4.73 5.24
N LYS A 170 18.81 -4.97 6.38
CA LYS A 170 19.46 -6.23 6.70
C LYS A 170 18.45 -7.35 6.93
N TYR A 171 17.29 -7.04 7.52
CA TYR A 171 16.27 -8.03 7.86
C TYR A 171 14.93 -7.79 7.13
N PRO A 172 14.90 -7.71 5.78
CA PRO A 172 13.70 -7.32 5.03
C PRO A 172 12.55 -8.31 5.21
N LEU A 173 12.81 -9.59 5.35
CA LEU A 173 11.80 -10.60 5.60
C LEU A 173 11.12 -10.43 6.95
N PHE A 174 11.91 -10.10 7.97
CA PHE A 174 11.41 -9.87 9.31
C PHE A 174 10.51 -8.62 9.35
N VAL A 175 10.94 -7.53 8.71
CA VAL A 175 10.13 -6.30 8.57
C VAL A 175 8.83 -6.59 7.83
N ASN A 176 8.88 -7.38 6.75
CA ASN A 176 7.69 -7.77 6.00
C ASN A 176 6.73 -8.62 6.84
N ASP A 177 7.21 -9.63 7.56
CA ASP A 177 6.38 -10.48 8.43
C ASP A 177 5.75 -9.66 9.57
N PHE A 178 6.52 -8.75 10.18
CA PHE A 178 6.02 -7.82 11.18
C PHE A 178 4.90 -6.95 10.64
N PHE A 179 5.11 -6.33 9.46
CA PHE A 179 4.11 -5.49 8.80
C PHE A 179 2.83 -6.28 8.49
N MET A 180 2.95 -7.49 7.95
CA MET A 180 1.80 -8.34 7.62
C MET A 180 0.98 -8.71 8.86
N LYS A 181 1.65 -9.11 9.95
CA LYS A 181 0.99 -9.42 11.22
C LYS A 181 0.31 -8.18 11.80
N ARG A 182 1.03 -7.04 11.88
CA ARG A 182 0.47 -5.79 12.36
C ARG A 182 -0.74 -5.35 11.54
N SER A 183 -0.65 -5.41 10.21
CA SER A 183 -1.74 -5.04 9.31
C SER A 183 -2.97 -5.91 9.52
N LYS A 184 -2.80 -7.23 9.64
CA LYS A 184 -3.88 -8.18 9.88
C LYS A 184 -4.59 -7.91 11.20
N GLU A 185 -3.83 -7.72 12.27
CA GLU A 185 -4.39 -7.42 13.60
C GLU A 185 -5.10 -6.06 13.59
N PHE A 186 -4.49 -5.04 13.02
CA PHE A 186 -5.09 -3.71 12.94
C PHE A 186 -6.39 -3.71 12.10
N LEU A 187 -6.42 -4.43 10.97
CA LEU A 187 -7.62 -4.60 10.16
C LEU A 187 -8.76 -5.24 10.97
N ASN A 188 -8.46 -6.31 11.70
CA ASN A 188 -9.48 -7.07 12.40
C ASN A 188 -9.98 -6.38 13.69
N THR A 189 -9.10 -5.70 14.41
CA THR A 189 -9.41 -5.12 15.73
C THR A 189 -9.89 -3.68 15.64
N VAL A 190 -9.34 -2.88 14.73
CA VAL A 190 -9.63 -1.44 14.63
C VAL A 190 -10.38 -1.10 13.37
N VAL A 191 -9.81 -1.36 12.19
CA VAL A 191 -10.30 -0.80 10.92
C VAL A 191 -11.72 -1.28 10.61
N LYS A 192 -11.98 -2.58 10.71
CA LYS A 192 -13.33 -3.14 10.46
C LYS A 192 -14.38 -2.55 11.40
N LYS A 193 -14.02 -2.33 12.68
CA LYS A 193 -14.96 -1.78 13.67
C LYS A 193 -15.14 -0.27 13.48
N ALA A 194 -14.04 0.47 13.36
CA ALA A 194 -14.07 1.94 13.28
C ALA A 194 -14.74 2.45 12.01
N LEU A 195 -14.56 1.75 10.90
CA LEU A 195 -15.13 2.13 9.59
C LEU A 195 -16.38 1.30 9.21
N GLY A 196 -16.79 0.35 10.04
CA GLY A 196 -17.91 -0.54 9.72
C GLY A 196 -17.67 -1.34 8.42
N ILE A 197 -16.43 -1.80 8.16
CA ILE A 197 -16.09 -2.54 6.96
C ILE A 197 -16.60 -3.98 7.06
N GLU A 198 -17.38 -4.38 6.08
CA GLU A 198 -17.91 -5.75 5.96
C GLU A 198 -16.98 -6.61 5.11
N HIS A 199 -16.61 -6.10 3.93
CA HIS A 199 -15.77 -6.81 2.97
C HIS A 199 -14.63 -5.92 2.50
N TYR A 200 -13.49 -6.52 2.21
CA TYR A 200 -12.37 -5.82 1.60
C TYR A 200 -11.56 -6.73 0.68
N TRP A 201 -10.95 -6.13 -0.32
CA TRP A 201 -9.91 -6.70 -1.15
C TRP A 201 -8.63 -5.90 -0.94
N GLY A 202 -7.50 -6.59 -0.78
CA GLY A 202 -6.24 -5.93 -0.43
C GLY A 202 -5.06 -6.38 -1.27
N ARG A 203 -4.14 -5.47 -1.49
CA ARG A 203 -2.89 -5.70 -2.21
C ARG A 203 -1.71 -5.07 -1.49
N ILE A 204 -0.64 -5.86 -1.38
CA ILE A 204 0.66 -5.37 -0.93
C ILE A 204 1.41 -4.77 -2.12
N GLU A 205 2.01 -3.60 -1.88
CA GLU A 205 2.85 -2.90 -2.83
C GLU A 205 4.15 -2.44 -2.16
N PHE A 206 5.23 -2.42 -2.95
CA PHE A 206 6.50 -1.85 -2.52
C PHE A 206 6.74 -0.54 -3.23
N ALA A 207 6.98 0.54 -2.46
CA ALA A 207 7.19 1.85 -3.03
C ALA A 207 8.43 1.89 -3.93
N PRO A 208 8.33 2.42 -5.16
CA PRO A 208 9.46 2.57 -6.05
C PRO A 208 10.62 3.32 -5.40
N GLY A 209 11.83 2.81 -5.53
CA GLY A 209 13.08 3.43 -5.07
C GLY A 209 13.40 3.25 -3.59
N ARG A 210 12.42 3.16 -2.69
CA ARG A 210 12.64 2.93 -1.25
C ARG A 210 12.37 1.50 -0.82
N GLY A 211 11.57 0.76 -1.58
CA GLY A 211 11.15 -0.59 -1.23
C GLY A 211 10.18 -0.66 -0.03
N GLN A 212 9.73 0.49 0.48
CA GLN A 212 8.83 0.55 1.63
C GLN A 212 7.52 -0.16 1.32
N ILE A 213 7.12 -1.05 2.21
CA ILE A 213 5.91 -1.86 2.05
C ILE A 213 4.65 -1.06 2.37
N HIS A 214 3.63 -1.21 1.52
CA HIS A 214 2.31 -0.59 1.67
C HIS A 214 1.22 -1.65 1.51
N LEU A 215 0.13 -1.46 2.23
CA LEU A 215 -1.11 -2.21 2.02
C LEU A 215 -2.16 -1.27 1.43
N HIS A 216 -2.66 -1.59 0.25
CA HIS A 216 -3.80 -0.93 -0.34
C HIS A 216 -5.05 -1.79 -0.20
N LEU A 217 -6.14 -1.17 0.20
CA LEU A 217 -7.43 -1.83 0.41
C LEU A 217 -8.51 -1.13 -0.38
N LEU A 218 -9.34 -1.91 -1.07
CA LEU A 218 -10.68 -1.52 -1.48
C LEU A 218 -11.64 -2.16 -0.49
N ALA A 219 -12.52 -1.37 0.11
CA ALA A 219 -13.38 -1.83 1.19
C ALA A 219 -14.83 -1.41 0.96
N ILE A 220 -15.77 -2.26 1.41
CA ILE A 220 -17.20 -2.03 1.36
C ILE A 220 -17.68 -1.83 2.80
N ALA A 221 -18.25 -0.65 3.07
CA ALA A 221 -18.87 -0.36 4.35
C ALA A 221 -20.25 -1.01 4.45
N LYS A 222 -20.59 -1.44 5.66
CA LYS A 222 -21.91 -1.96 6.01
C LYS A 222 -22.98 -0.85 5.97
N ASP A 223 -22.65 0.29 6.60
CA ASP A 223 -23.52 1.48 6.61
C ASP A 223 -23.21 2.33 5.37
N ARG A 224 -24.22 2.50 4.54
CA ARG A 224 -24.16 3.24 3.27
C ARG A 224 -25.24 4.30 3.15
N ALA A 225 -25.94 4.62 4.25
CA ALA A 225 -27.04 5.57 4.25
C ALA A 225 -26.66 6.94 3.66
N TYR A 226 -25.39 7.37 3.83
CA TYR A 226 -24.90 8.60 3.22
C TYR A 226 -24.93 8.59 1.69
N LEU A 227 -24.89 7.41 1.04
CA LEU A 227 -24.97 7.31 -0.42
C LEU A 227 -26.39 7.60 -0.90
N ASP A 228 -27.41 7.18 -0.18
CA ASP A 228 -28.81 7.48 -0.52
C ASP A 228 -29.07 8.99 -0.44
N GLU A 229 -28.58 9.63 0.64
CA GLU A 229 -28.61 11.08 0.76
C GLU A 229 -27.79 11.79 -0.35
N PHE A 230 -26.62 11.24 -0.67
CA PHE A 230 -25.76 11.76 -1.74
C PHE A 230 -26.43 11.70 -3.10
N TYR A 231 -27.09 10.59 -3.43
CA TYR A 231 -27.79 10.46 -4.71
C TYR A 231 -29.07 11.30 -4.76
N ALA A 232 -29.76 11.50 -3.64
CA ALA A 232 -30.94 12.36 -3.54
C ALA A 232 -30.60 13.85 -3.65
N ALA A 233 -29.39 14.25 -3.28
CA ALA A 233 -28.94 15.65 -3.33
C ALA A 233 -28.90 16.17 -4.79
N LYS A 234 -29.41 17.36 -5.01
CA LYS A 234 -29.59 17.96 -6.36
C LYS A 234 -28.35 18.75 -6.79
N THR A 235 -27.69 19.42 -5.86
CA THR A 235 -26.54 20.28 -6.16
C THR A 235 -25.22 19.64 -5.72
N TRP A 236 -24.12 20.11 -6.28
CA TRP A 236 -22.78 19.67 -5.88
C TRP A 236 -22.43 20.09 -4.45
N GLU A 237 -22.96 21.21 -4.01
CA GLU A 237 -22.80 21.73 -2.66
C GLU A 237 -23.50 20.82 -1.64
N GLU A 238 -24.73 20.42 -1.93
CA GLU A 238 -25.48 19.46 -1.11
C GLU A 238 -24.75 18.11 -1.05
N LYS A 239 -24.33 17.58 -2.20
CA LYS A 239 -23.52 16.33 -2.27
C LYS A 239 -22.24 16.43 -1.44
N ALA A 240 -21.52 17.54 -1.56
CA ALA A 240 -20.31 17.78 -0.79
C ALA A 240 -20.59 17.89 0.72
N SER A 241 -21.72 18.49 1.10
CA SER A 241 -22.15 18.59 2.50
C SER A 241 -22.41 17.22 3.12
N VAL A 242 -23.18 16.36 2.43
CA VAL A 242 -23.46 14.98 2.87
C VAL A 242 -22.16 14.20 3.09
N VAL A 243 -21.27 14.20 2.09
CA VAL A 243 -20.00 13.48 2.19
C VAL A 243 -19.10 14.05 3.30
N ASN A 244 -19.08 15.38 3.45
CA ASN A 244 -18.29 16.02 4.51
C ASN A 244 -18.82 15.69 5.90
N HIS A 245 -20.15 15.66 6.06
CA HIS A 245 -20.76 15.25 7.32
C HIS A 245 -20.39 13.80 7.66
N TYR A 246 -20.57 12.89 6.74
CA TYR A 246 -20.19 11.48 6.92
C TYR A 246 -18.70 11.30 7.24
N ALA A 247 -17.83 11.95 6.47
CA ALA A 247 -16.38 11.89 6.66
C ALA A 247 -15.96 12.35 8.07
N LYS A 248 -16.55 13.43 8.58
CA LYS A 248 -16.24 13.97 9.90
C LYS A 248 -16.84 13.17 11.04
N THR A 249 -18.09 12.77 10.93
CA THR A 249 -18.84 12.17 12.05
C THR A 249 -18.65 10.66 12.18
N ARG A 250 -18.55 9.96 11.05
CA ARG A 250 -18.43 8.50 11.03
C ARG A 250 -17.01 8.01 10.84
N LEU A 251 -16.18 8.74 10.10
CA LEU A 251 -14.81 8.32 9.78
C LEU A 251 -13.75 9.09 10.55
N ASP A 252 -14.15 10.07 11.33
CA ASP A 252 -13.24 10.96 12.07
C ASP A 252 -12.13 11.55 11.18
N MET A 253 -12.51 11.94 9.94
CA MET A 253 -11.57 12.41 8.94
C MET A 253 -11.28 13.90 9.07
N THR A 254 -10.03 14.25 8.78
CA THR A 254 -9.55 15.63 8.67
C THR A 254 -8.39 15.75 7.68
N ALA A 255 -8.17 16.95 7.19
CA ALA A 255 -6.94 17.42 6.55
C ALA A 255 -6.56 18.81 7.08
N ASP A 256 -7.33 19.34 8.02
CA ASP A 256 -7.18 20.69 8.56
C ASP A 256 -6.44 20.66 9.90
N VAL A 257 -5.15 20.32 9.81
CA VAL A 257 -4.25 20.17 10.97
C VAL A 257 -3.09 21.15 10.89
N ASN A 258 -2.59 21.58 12.04
CA ASN A 258 -1.39 22.39 12.13
C ASN A 258 -0.17 21.53 11.81
N ILE A 259 0.41 21.75 10.65
CA ILE A 259 1.69 21.14 10.24
C ILE A 259 2.66 22.31 10.02
N LYS A 260 3.84 22.22 10.60
CA LYS A 260 4.90 23.18 10.35
C LYS A 260 5.44 22.94 8.95
N ASP A 261 5.26 23.91 8.08
CA ASP A 261 5.78 23.92 6.71
C ASP A 261 7.26 24.35 6.72
N ASP A 262 8.09 23.66 7.51
CA ASP A 262 9.53 23.87 7.47
C ASP A 262 10.21 22.85 6.55
N ASP A 263 11.24 23.27 5.85
CA ASP A 263 12.00 22.43 4.90
C ASP A 263 12.95 21.44 5.61
N ARG A 264 12.83 21.30 6.93
CA ARG A 264 13.65 20.39 7.68
C ARG A 264 13.31 18.96 7.29
N THR A 265 14.34 18.18 7.03
CA THR A 265 14.24 16.72 7.02
C THR A 265 13.82 16.32 8.43
N TYR A 266 12.52 16.16 8.60
CA TYR A 266 11.94 15.85 9.88
C TYR A 266 12.15 14.38 10.20
N TYR A 267 12.83 14.14 11.31
CA TYR A 267 12.92 12.80 11.89
C TYR A 267 11.92 12.75 13.05
N PRO A 268 10.86 11.95 12.92
CA PRO A 268 9.87 11.89 13.97
C PRO A 268 10.48 11.48 15.31
N SER A 269 9.97 12.07 16.37
CA SER A 269 10.26 11.59 17.73
C SER A 269 9.85 10.12 17.86
N PRO A 270 10.46 9.35 18.78
CA PRO A 270 10.08 7.97 19.02
C PRO A 270 8.57 7.86 19.26
N MET A 271 7.88 7.20 18.37
CA MET A 271 6.44 7.00 18.51
C MET A 271 6.16 6.06 19.68
N LEU A 272 5.12 6.36 20.46
CA LEU A 272 4.65 5.40 21.45
C LEU A 272 4.02 4.19 20.75
N SER A 273 4.33 2.99 21.24
CA SER A 273 3.66 1.79 20.77
C SER A 273 2.22 1.76 21.30
N PRO A 274 1.21 1.50 20.45
CA PRO A 274 -0.16 1.28 20.91
C PRO A 274 -0.30 0.08 21.85
N LEU A 275 0.69 -0.82 21.86
CA LEU A 275 0.72 -2.00 22.72
C LEU A 275 1.45 -1.76 24.05
N SER A 276 2.07 -0.60 24.25
CA SER A 276 2.74 -0.29 25.50
C SER A 276 1.74 0.18 26.56
N LYS A 277 2.01 -0.15 27.83
CA LYS A 277 1.22 0.40 28.95
C LYS A 277 1.25 1.93 28.98
N LYS A 278 2.38 2.53 28.62
CA LYS A 278 2.53 4.00 28.55
C LYS A 278 1.63 4.64 27.51
N PHE A 279 1.22 3.92 26.46
CA PHE A 279 0.27 4.45 25.50
C PHE A 279 -1.11 4.72 26.11
N CYS A 280 -1.56 3.86 27.00
CA CYS A 280 -2.83 4.05 27.74
C CYS A 280 -2.75 5.19 28.76
N GLU A 281 -1.53 5.61 29.11
CA GLU A 281 -1.22 6.68 30.05
C GLU A 281 -0.88 8.00 29.35
N VAL A 282 -1.09 8.10 28.02
CA VAL A 282 -0.87 9.34 27.26
C VAL A 282 -1.77 10.43 27.83
N VAL A 283 -1.15 11.35 28.54
CA VAL A 283 -1.81 12.41 29.28
C VAL A 283 -2.37 13.49 28.35
N ASP A 284 -1.80 13.66 27.16
CA ASP A 284 -2.22 14.66 26.18
C ASP A 284 -2.41 14.03 24.80
N GLU A 285 -3.62 13.49 24.58
CA GLU A 285 -4.02 12.92 23.28
C GLU A 285 -3.95 13.92 22.12
N LYS A 286 -4.16 15.20 22.40
CA LYS A 286 -4.13 16.25 21.37
C LYS A 286 -2.71 16.47 20.90
N LYS A 287 -1.75 16.55 21.81
CA LYS A 287 -0.34 16.71 21.49
C LYS A 287 0.20 15.49 20.74
N ASP A 288 -0.13 14.29 21.19
CA ASP A 288 0.24 13.04 20.49
C ASP A 288 -0.29 13.02 19.05
N LEU A 289 -1.53 13.44 18.84
CA LEU A 289 -2.12 13.49 17.49
C LEU A 289 -1.46 14.57 16.62
N GLU A 290 -1.13 15.74 17.18
CA GLU A 290 -0.42 16.81 16.46
C GLU A 290 0.97 16.33 16.02
N GLU A 291 1.72 15.65 16.89
CA GLU A 291 3.02 15.05 16.57
C GLU A 291 2.89 13.98 15.47
N LEU A 292 1.91 13.07 15.58
CA LEU A 292 1.65 12.08 14.55
C LEU A 292 1.28 12.70 13.20
N CYS A 293 0.49 13.76 13.20
CA CYS A 293 0.15 14.48 11.96
C CYS A 293 1.39 15.10 11.32
N GLN A 294 2.26 15.73 12.13
CA GLN A 294 3.52 16.31 11.66
C GLN A 294 4.42 15.23 11.05
N ASP A 295 4.55 14.09 11.72
CA ASP A 295 5.48 13.02 11.36
C ASP A 295 5.00 12.17 10.19
N CYS A 296 3.71 11.86 10.15
CA CYS A 296 3.17 10.85 9.25
C CYS A 296 2.29 11.42 8.14
N MET A 297 1.64 12.57 8.37
CA MET A 297 0.61 13.10 7.48
C MET A 297 1.02 14.40 6.79
N CYS A 298 2.29 14.78 6.84
CA CYS A 298 2.87 15.88 6.07
C CYS A 298 3.47 15.37 4.76
N HIS A 299 3.02 15.94 3.63
CA HIS A 299 3.61 15.63 2.33
C HIS A 299 4.85 16.47 2.07
N HIS A 300 6.00 15.83 1.96
CA HIS A 300 7.26 16.44 1.52
C HIS A 300 7.52 16.06 0.06
N CYS A 301 7.59 17.07 -0.81
CA CYS A 301 7.91 16.87 -2.21
C CYS A 301 9.36 16.42 -2.39
N ASN A 302 9.55 15.41 -3.23
CA ASN A 302 10.85 14.87 -3.59
C ASN A 302 10.90 14.51 -5.08
N LYS A 303 12.05 14.06 -5.57
CA LYS A 303 12.25 13.69 -6.98
C LYS A 303 11.25 12.67 -7.54
N PHE A 304 10.60 11.87 -6.71
CA PHE A 304 9.63 10.87 -7.16
C PHE A 304 8.21 11.42 -7.31
N CYS A 305 7.86 12.47 -6.57
CA CYS A 305 6.55 13.10 -6.69
C CYS A 305 6.56 14.33 -7.61
N LEU A 306 7.72 14.94 -7.83
CA LEU A 306 7.84 16.09 -8.73
C LEU A 306 7.86 15.63 -10.20
N ARG A 307 7.04 16.27 -11.01
CA ARG A 307 6.98 16.07 -12.47
C ARG A 307 7.50 17.29 -13.18
N ASP A 308 8.24 17.02 -14.25
CA ASP A 308 8.66 18.08 -15.17
C ASP A 308 7.45 18.58 -15.95
N ASN A 309 7.31 19.89 -16.00
CA ASN A 309 6.35 20.58 -16.83
C ASN A 309 6.96 20.93 -18.18
N LYS A 310 6.21 21.64 -19.02
CA LYS A 310 6.73 22.19 -20.26
C LYS A 310 7.99 23.04 -19.98
N LYS A 311 8.92 23.04 -20.94
CA LYS A 311 10.21 23.76 -20.84
C LYS A 311 10.01 25.19 -20.31
N GLY A 312 10.68 25.53 -19.21
CA GLY A 312 10.58 26.83 -18.55
C GLY A 312 9.53 26.95 -17.43
N GLN A 313 8.75 25.89 -17.15
CA GLN A 313 7.82 25.91 -16.03
C GLN A 313 8.38 25.15 -14.82
N PRO A 314 8.08 25.58 -13.58
CA PRO A 314 8.52 24.89 -12.38
C PRO A 314 7.93 23.48 -12.30
N ARG A 315 8.66 22.58 -11.68
CA ARG A 315 8.20 21.22 -11.40
C ARG A 315 6.99 21.23 -10.49
N THR A 316 6.04 20.35 -10.78
CA THR A 316 4.81 20.25 -10.02
C THR A 316 4.64 18.90 -9.33
N CYS A 317 4.02 18.91 -8.15
CA CYS A 317 3.74 17.69 -7.41
C CYS A 317 2.64 16.86 -8.09
N ARG A 318 2.94 15.60 -8.46
CA ARG A 318 1.97 14.69 -9.12
C ARG A 318 0.73 14.38 -8.29
N VAL A 319 0.81 14.57 -6.96
CA VAL A 319 -0.30 14.31 -6.03
C VAL A 319 -1.04 15.58 -5.62
N GLY A 320 -0.65 16.74 -6.20
CA GLY A 320 -1.35 18.00 -6.03
C GLY A 320 -1.11 18.71 -4.70
N PHE A 321 0.10 18.58 -4.14
CA PHE A 321 0.54 19.36 -2.98
C PHE A 321 1.47 20.51 -3.43
N GLY A 322 1.32 21.69 -2.87
CA GLY A 322 2.16 22.86 -3.15
C GLY A 322 1.36 24.14 -3.38
N ASP A 323 2.08 25.28 -3.48
CA ASP A 323 1.47 26.60 -3.49
C ASP A 323 0.74 26.97 -4.78
N GLU A 324 1.13 26.39 -5.91
CA GLU A 324 0.63 26.78 -7.23
C GLU A 324 -0.41 25.81 -7.81
N GLN A 325 -0.75 24.77 -7.06
CA GLN A 325 -1.54 23.69 -7.62
C GLN A 325 -2.86 23.50 -6.93
N ASP A 326 -3.65 24.48 -7.04
CA ASP A 326 -5.09 24.29 -7.09
C ASP A 326 -5.44 23.61 -8.43
N PHE A 327 -4.95 22.38 -8.65
CA PHE A 327 -5.38 21.52 -9.75
C PHE A 327 -6.88 21.37 -9.81
N LEU A 328 -7.56 21.84 -8.82
CA LEU A 328 -8.91 21.57 -8.46
C LEU A 328 -9.83 22.77 -8.69
N GLN A 329 -9.26 23.96 -8.87
CA GLN A 329 -10.03 25.16 -9.14
C GLN A 329 -10.73 25.16 -10.50
N GLN A 330 -10.33 24.29 -11.41
CA GLN A 330 -10.79 24.38 -12.80
C GLN A 330 -12.19 23.80 -13.06
N ASN A 331 -12.74 23.02 -12.14
CA ASN A 331 -14.01 22.30 -12.40
C ASN A 331 -15.15 22.64 -11.44
N THR A 332 -14.91 23.45 -10.42
CA THR A 332 -15.97 23.99 -9.56
C THR A 332 -15.77 25.49 -9.44
N PRO A 333 -16.34 26.30 -10.36
CA PRO A 333 -16.18 27.74 -10.33
C PRO A 333 -16.62 28.32 -8.98
N GLY A 334 -15.73 29.10 -8.35
CA GLY A 334 -16.04 29.81 -7.09
C GLY A 334 -15.75 29.03 -5.80
N MET A 335 -15.24 27.80 -5.85
CA MET A 335 -14.93 27.02 -4.66
C MET A 335 -13.42 27.07 -4.36
N ASP A 336 -13.02 27.82 -3.34
CA ASP A 336 -11.66 27.71 -2.77
C ASP A 336 -11.63 26.51 -1.81
N LEU A 337 -11.02 25.40 -2.26
CA LEU A 337 -10.91 24.16 -1.47
C LEU A 337 -9.99 24.29 -0.26
N ARG A 338 -9.27 25.40 -0.13
CA ARG A 338 -8.52 25.67 1.10
C ARG A 338 -9.48 25.95 2.24
N ASP A 339 -10.57 26.64 1.97
CA ASP A 339 -11.53 27.08 2.98
C ASP A 339 -12.71 26.13 3.15
N LYS A 340 -13.05 25.34 2.14
CA LYS A 340 -14.21 24.46 2.15
C LYS A 340 -13.83 23.04 1.71
N SER A 341 -14.47 22.04 2.31
CA SER A 341 -14.47 20.68 1.77
C SER A 341 -15.36 20.62 0.54
N GLY A 342 -14.95 19.86 -0.47
CA GLY A 342 -15.71 19.80 -1.71
C GLY A 342 -15.44 18.56 -2.57
N ILE A 343 -16.29 18.38 -3.57
CA ILE A 343 -16.15 17.33 -4.58
C ILE A 343 -15.50 17.97 -5.80
N VAL A 344 -14.44 17.36 -6.28
CA VAL A 344 -13.59 17.89 -7.35
C VAL A 344 -13.34 16.82 -8.40
N THR A 345 -13.36 17.24 -9.66
CA THR A 345 -13.04 16.37 -10.80
C THR A 345 -11.72 16.82 -11.41
N ASP A 346 -10.77 15.89 -11.53
CA ASP A 346 -9.47 16.20 -12.15
C ASP A 346 -9.55 16.23 -13.68
N LYS A 347 -8.44 16.65 -14.35
CA LYS A 347 -8.37 16.75 -15.81
C LYS A 347 -8.61 15.43 -16.54
N LYS A 348 -8.57 14.30 -15.83
CA LYS A 348 -8.85 12.97 -16.37
C LYS A 348 -10.28 12.51 -16.13
N GLY A 349 -11.14 13.39 -15.61
CA GLY A 349 -12.53 13.08 -15.27
C GLY A 349 -12.68 12.28 -13.97
N ILE A 350 -11.62 12.10 -13.17
CA ILE A 350 -11.71 11.37 -11.92
C ILE A 350 -12.20 12.31 -10.82
N THR A 351 -13.33 11.97 -10.25
CA THR A 351 -13.96 12.76 -9.22
C THR A 351 -13.62 12.24 -7.82
N ARG A 352 -13.34 13.17 -6.91
CA ARG A 352 -12.87 12.86 -5.56
C ARG A 352 -13.44 13.85 -4.56
N PHE A 353 -13.69 13.38 -3.34
CA PHE A 353 -13.94 14.26 -2.22
C PHE A 353 -12.61 14.75 -1.62
N ARG A 354 -12.53 16.05 -1.38
CA ARG A 354 -11.39 16.71 -0.73
C ARG A 354 -11.85 17.44 0.52
N MET A 355 -11.14 17.26 1.61
CA MET A 355 -11.36 18.02 2.84
C MET A 355 -10.60 19.34 2.79
N LYS A 356 -11.14 20.36 3.46
CA LYS A 356 -10.49 21.67 3.61
C LYS A 356 -9.10 21.55 4.25
N ARG A 357 -8.21 22.49 3.92
CA ARG A 357 -6.82 22.56 4.38
C ARG A 357 -6.42 24.01 4.69
N THR A 358 -7.12 24.65 5.62
CA THR A 358 -6.86 26.05 5.94
C THR A 358 -5.55 26.25 6.71
N LYS A 359 -5.13 25.25 7.49
CA LYS A 359 -3.99 25.33 8.41
C LYS A 359 -2.67 24.87 7.79
N SER A 360 -2.70 23.95 6.84
CA SER A 360 -1.51 23.50 6.11
C SER A 360 -1.87 22.97 4.73
N LYS A 361 -1.15 23.49 3.71
CA LYS A 361 -1.30 23.04 2.32
C LYS A 361 -0.74 21.63 2.08
N ARG A 362 0.12 21.14 2.98
CA ARG A 362 0.82 19.84 2.86
C ARG A 362 0.17 18.71 3.65
N ALA A 363 -0.90 18.99 4.39
CA ALA A 363 -1.59 17.97 5.18
C ALA A 363 -2.27 16.93 4.30
N VAL A 364 -1.96 15.65 4.52
CA VAL A 364 -2.64 14.51 3.89
C VAL A 364 -3.94 14.25 4.61
N GLN A 365 -5.01 14.00 3.85
CA GLN A 365 -6.32 13.63 4.39
C GLN A 365 -6.24 12.28 5.10
N HIS A 366 -6.73 12.22 6.34
CA HIS A 366 -6.65 11.01 7.16
C HIS A 366 -7.80 10.91 8.16
N SER A 367 -8.01 9.72 8.70
CA SER A 367 -8.84 9.48 9.88
C SER A 367 -7.96 9.56 11.13
N ARG A 368 -8.32 10.40 12.10
CA ARG A 368 -7.59 10.53 13.37
C ARG A 368 -7.59 9.24 14.15
N THR A 369 -8.72 8.54 14.17
CA THR A 369 -8.85 7.21 14.82
C THR A 369 -7.89 6.20 14.21
N LEU A 370 -7.81 6.12 12.86
CA LEU A 370 -6.89 5.20 12.21
C LEU A 370 -5.43 5.61 12.42
N LEU A 371 -5.11 6.90 12.36
CA LEU A 371 -3.76 7.41 12.56
C LEU A 371 -3.23 7.08 13.96
N LYS A 372 -4.04 7.31 15.01
CA LYS A 372 -3.69 6.97 16.39
C LYS A 372 -3.37 5.48 16.57
N GLY A 373 -4.16 4.60 15.96
CA GLY A 373 -3.95 3.15 16.07
C GLY A 373 -2.83 2.62 15.18
N TRP A 374 -2.70 3.13 13.96
CA TRP A 374 -1.70 2.66 13.01
C TRP A 374 -0.28 3.18 13.32
N ARG A 375 -0.18 4.43 13.78
CA ARG A 375 1.09 5.09 14.13
C ARG A 375 2.06 5.21 12.94
N ALA A 376 1.52 5.45 11.74
CA ALA A 376 2.27 5.66 10.50
C ALA A 376 1.36 6.32 9.46
N ASN A 377 1.91 6.65 8.29
CA ASN A 377 1.09 7.21 7.21
C ASN A 377 -0.08 6.28 6.87
N CYS A 378 -1.28 6.83 6.91
CA CYS A 378 -2.52 6.17 6.51
C CYS A 378 -3.41 7.15 5.74
N ASP A 379 -3.75 6.82 4.51
CA ASP A 379 -4.64 7.61 3.67
C ASP A 379 -5.99 6.90 3.51
N ILE A 380 -7.08 7.64 3.61
CA ILE A 380 -8.41 7.13 3.37
C ILE A 380 -9.12 8.03 2.35
N LYS A 381 -9.66 7.42 1.32
CA LYS A 381 -10.42 8.10 0.26
C LYS A 381 -11.81 7.50 0.18
N LEU A 382 -12.80 8.37 0.17
CA LEU A 382 -14.16 7.99 -0.18
C LEU A 382 -14.26 7.83 -1.69
N LEU A 383 -14.82 6.70 -2.11
CA LEU A 383 -15.09 6.41 -3.51
C LEU A 383 -16.54 6.82 -3.81
N LEU A 384 -16.70 7.77 -4.72
CA LEU A 384 -17.98 8.33 -5.11
C LEU A 384 -18.30 7.90 -6.54
N TYR A 385 -19.49 7.40 -6.74
CA TYR A 385 -20.00 6.99 -8.05
C TYR A 385 -21.09 7.97 -8.47
N PHE A 386 -21.00 8.54 -9.68
CA PHE A 386 -21.88 9.60 -10.15
C PHE A 386 -23.08 9.10 -10.96
N SER A 387 -23.00 7.87 -11.45
CA SER A 387 -24.16 7.13 -11.96
C SER A 387 -24.56 6.11 -10.90
N ASN A 388 -25.85 6.03 -10.60
CA ASN A 388 -26.35 4.96 -9.73
C ASN A 388 -25.88 3.62 -10.31
N PRO A 389 -25.08 2.83 -9.59
CA PRO A 389 -24.53 1.58 -10.11
C PRO A 389 -25.54 0.42 -10.11
N ASN A 390 -26.87 0.74 -9.99
CA ASN A 390 -27.93 -0.26 -10.10
C ASN A 390 -28.25 -0.57 -11.56
#